data_c6020d4e0efe2ac1169bc0df7e0d016a
#
_entry.id   c6020d4e0efe2ac1169bc0df7e0d016a
#
_cell.length_a   1.000
_cell.length_b   1.000
_cell.length_c   1.000
_cell.angle_alpha   90.00
_cell.angle_beta   90.00
_cell.angle_gamma   90.00
#
_symmetry.space_group_name_H-M   'P 1'
#
loop_
_entity.id
_entity.type
_entity.pdbx_description
1 polymer ?
#
loop_
_entity_poly.entity_id
_entity_poly.type
_entity_poly.pdbx_seq_one_letter_code
_entity_poly.pdbx_strand_id
1 'polypeptide(L)'
;MKSRIALAFDKCKKEKRPALITYTVAGDNSKSNSLKILNKISQHADILELGFPHNTPIADGGQIQGSSYRALKKGIKLKDVFQIVKKFKKINPNKPIILMGYFNLIYQCGENNFLKNCKDSGVDGLIIVDLPYPENKLFAKKCKKKFISFIQLLAPTTTKNRMRQIIRDSHDMVYYISMLSTTGGKLKVSSKKIIKNYNNIKKINNKINLVIGFGITDKNIRSLK
;
A
#
# COMPACT_ATOMS: atom_id res chain seq x y z
N MET A 1 -10.60 -10.30 -16.28
CA MET A 1 -10.03 -8.97 -16.56
C MET A 1 -8.87 -8.73 -15.59
N LYS A 2 -7.71 -8.24 -16.05
CA LYS A 2 -6.58 -7.88 -15.15
C LYS A 2 -6.95 -6.66 -14.31
N SER A 3 -6.47 -6.61 -13.05
CA SER A 3 -6.63 -5.43 -12.19
C SER A 3 -5.82 -4.24 -12.72
N ARG A 4 -6.19 -3.01 -12.33
CA ARG A 4 -5.40 -1.81 -12.68
C ARG A 4 -3.99 -1.86 -12.10
N ILE A 5 -3.81 -2.49 -10.92
CA ILE A 5 -2.49 -2.73 -10.31
C ILE A 5 -1.66 -3.63 -11.22
N ALA A 6 -2.19 -4.76 -11.67
CA ALA A 6 -1.50 -5.66 -12.59
C ALA A 6 -1.13 -4.97 -13.91
N LEU A 7 -2.05 -4.18 -14.48
CA LEU A 7 -1.81 -3.42 -15.71
C LEU A 7 -0.67 -2.39 -15.55
N ALA A 8 -0.59 -1.70 -14.40
CA ALA A 8 0.51 -0.78 -14.12
C ALA A 8 1.87 -1.49 -14.09
N PHE A 9 1.96 -2.65 -13.45
CA PHE A 9 3.18 -3.46 -13.46
C PHE A 9 3.51 -4.00 -14.85
N ASP A 10 2.53 -4.42 -15.62
CA ASP A 10 2.76 -4.90 -17.00
C ASP A 10 3.31 -3.78 -17.91
N LYS A 11 2.82 -2.54 -17.74
CA LYS A 11 3.37 -1.35 -18.40
C LYS A 11 4.83 -1.15 -18.04
N CYS A 12 5.17 -1.13 -16.75
CA CYS A 12 6.55 -0.94 -16.29
C CYS A 12 7.49 -2.04 -16.81
N LYS A 13 7.01 -3.30 -16.86
CA LYS A 13 7.79 -4.41 -17.43
C LYS A 13 8.08 -4.21 -18.92
N LYS A 14 7.09 -3.76 -19.70
CA LYS A 14 7.28 -3.44 -21.13
C LYS A 14 8.29 -2.31 -21.31
N GLU A 15 8.27 -1.32 -20.44
CA GLU A 15 9.21 -0.19 -20.41
C GLU A 15 10.57 -0.55 -19.78
N LYS A 16 10.78 -1.80 -19.35
CA LYS A 16 12.02 -2.31 -18.72
C LYS A 16 12.48 -1.49 -17.51
N ARG A 17 11.53 -1.00 -16.72
CA ARG A 17 11.81 -0.20 -15.52
C ARG A 17 11.03 -0.70 -14.30
N PRO A 18 11.49 -0.40 -13.07
CA PRO A 18 10.70 -0.64 -11.87
C PRO A 18 9.46 0.27 -11.84
N ALA A 19 8.41 -0.19 -11.14
CA ALA A 19 7.24 0.63 -10.84
C ALA A 19 7.56 1.58 -9.68
N LEU A 20 7.16 2.84 -9.80
CA LEU A 20 7.21 3.83 -8.72
C LEU A 20 5.86 3.85 -8.00
N ILE A 21 5.89 3.55 -6.71
CA ILE A 21 4.74 3.62 -5.80
C ILE A 21 4.99 4.72 -4.80
N THR A 22 4.04 5.64 -4.63
CA THR A 22 4.17 6.79 -3.73
C THR A 22 3.09 6.76 -2.67
N TYR A 23 3.45 7.13 -1.44
CA TYR A 23 2.57 7.18 -0.28
C TYR A 23 2.28 8.62 0.16
N THR A 24 1.02 8.92 0.47
CA THR A 24 0.61 10.17 1.14
C THR A 24 -0.52 9.90 2.13
N VAL A 25 -0.66 10.75 3.15
CA VAL A 25 -1.77 10.66 4.11
C VAL A 25 -2.96 11.49 3.65
N ALA A 26 -4.15 10.90 3.67
CA ALA A 26 -5.38 11.59 3.31
C ALA A 26 -5.70 12.72 4.29
N GLY A 27 -5.97 13.92 3.78
CA GLY A 27 -6.38 15.07 4.58
C GLY A 27 -5.24 15.78 5.29
N ASP A 28 -3.97 15.41 5.08
CA ASP A 28 -2.85 16.19 5.60
C ASP A 28 -2.96 17.63 5.09
N ASN A 29 -3.02 18.59 6.02
CA ASN A 29 -3.38 19.98 5.86
C ASN A 29 -4.83 20.24 5.42
N SER A 30 -5.37 19.58 4.40
CA SER A 30 -6.78 19.66 3.99
C SER A 30 -7.17 18.59 2.96
N LYS A 31 -8.49 18.35 2.83
CA LYS A 31 -9.05 17.45 1.78
C LYS A 31 -8.70 17.92 0.37
N SER A 32 -8.79 19.24 0.12
CA SER A 32 -8.47 19.85 -1.17
C SER A 32 -6.99 19.69 -1.51
N ASN A 33 -6.12 19.91 -0.52
CA ASN A 33 -4.68 19.74 -0.71
C ASN A 33 -4.30 18.29 -1.00
N SER A 34 -4.91 17.31 -0.32
CA SER A 34 -4.70 15.89 -0.63
C SER A 34 -5.03 15.57 -2.07
N LEU A 35 -6.13 16.08 -2.62
CA LEU A 35 -6.50 15.84 -4.01
C LEU A 35 -5.50 16.49 -4.99
N LYS A 36 -5.05 17.72 -4.69
CA LYS A 36 -4.02 18.40 -5.49
C LYS A 36 -2.71 17.61 -5.51
N ILE A 37 -2.27 17.11 -4.34
CA ILE A 37 -1.06 16.29 -4.21
C ILE A 37 -1.21 15.01 -5.04
N LEU A 38 -2.31 14.26 -4.86
CA LEU A 38 -2.56 13.02 -5.60
C LEU A 38 -2.51 13.25 -7.12
N ASN A 39 -3.14 14.32 -7.62
CA ASN A 39 -3.13 14.64 -9.05
C ASN A 39 -1.70 14.97 -9.55
N LYS A 40 -0.92 15.74 -8.77
CA LYS A 40 0.47 16.07 -9.12
C LYS A 40 1.35 14.83 -9.18
N ILE A 41 1.38 14.03 -8.11
CA ILE A 41 2.24 12.84 -8.06
C ILE A 41 1.79 11.73 -9.02
N SER A 42 0.50 11.65 -9.37
CA SER A 42 -0.01 10.67 -10.32
C SER A 42 0.61 10.78 -11.72
N GLN A 43 1.15 11.94 -12.06
CA GLN A 43 1.85 12.17 -13.32
C GLN A 43 3.18 11.40 -13.41
N HIS A 44 3.79 11.09 -12.26
CA HIS A 44 5.10 10.44 -12.16
C HIS A 44 5.03 9.04 -11.54
N ALA A 45 4.09 8.80 -10.62
CA ALA A 45 3.91 7.50 -9.98
C ALA A 45 3.08 6.54 -10.85
N ASP A 46 3.41 5.26 -10.80
CA ASP A 46 2.65 4.20 -11.47
C ASP A 46 1.45 3.76 -10.64
N ILE A 47 1.62 3.71 -9.32
CA ILE A 47 0.60 3.35 -8.34
C ILE A 47 0.65 4.36 -7.20
N LEU A 48 -0.52 4.73 -6.67
CA LEU A 48 -0.61 5.62 -5.51
C LEU A 48 -1.04 4.83 -4.27
N GLU A 49 -0.41 5.13 -3.13
CA GLU A 49 -0.85 4.68 -1.82
C GLU A 49 -1.38 5.89 -1.04
N LEU A 50 -2.61 5.77 -0.55
CA LEU A 50 -3.26 6.79 0.25
C LEU A 50 -3.55 6.24 1.64
N GLY A 51 -2.84 6.76 2.65
CA GLY A 51 -3.08 6.41 4.04
C GLY A 51 -4.38 7.02 4.57
N PHE A 52 -5.24 6.19 5.18
CA PHE A 52 -6.34 6.72 5.99
C PHE A 52 -5.84 6.92 7.43
N PRO A 53 -5.87 8.17 7.96
CA PRO A 53 -5.20 8.51 9.21
C PRO A 53 -5.81 7.78 10.41
N HIS A 54 -4.94 7.37 11.34
CA HIS A 54 -5.28 6.71 12.59
C HIS A 54 -4.61 7.42 13.76
N ASN A 55 -5.26 7.43 14.93
CA ASN A 55 -4.75 8.11 16.12
C ASN A 55 -3.63 7.34 16.83
N THR A 56 -3.51 6.05 16.60
CA THR A 56 -2.50 5.18 17.21
C THR A 56 -1.75 4.39 16.14
N PRO A 57 -0.97 5.06 15.27
CA PRO A 57 -0.34 4.44 14.10
C PRO A 57 0.98 3.74 14.47
N ILE A 58 0.89 2.60 15.14
CA ILE A 58 2.01 1.86 15.76
C ILE A 58 3.09 1.41 14.77
N ALA A 59 2.75 1.22 13.51
CA ALA A 59 3.69 0.81 12.46
C ALA A 59 4.34 2.00 11.74
N ASP A 60 3.86 3.22 11.99
CA ASP A 60 4.29 4.41 11.27
C ASP A 60 5.40 5.16 12.00
N GLY A 61 6.33 5.75 11.25
CA GLY A 61 7.35 6.63 11.79
C GLY A 61 6.86 8.07 11.93
N GLY A 62 7.68 8.90 12.62
CA GLY A 62 7.29 10.26 13.04
C GLY A 62 6.73 11.16 11.94
N GLN A 63 7.21 11.03 10.69
CA GLN A 63 6.70 11.83 9.56
C GLN A 63 5.24 11.49 9.24
N ILE A 64 4.93 10.20 9.17
CA ILE A 64 3.58 9.72 8.86
C ILE A 64 2.65 9.93 10.06
N GLN A 65 3.14 9.70 11.29
CA GLN A 65 2.41 10.01 12.51
C GLN A 65 2.03 11.50 12.55
N GLY A 66 2.99 12.40 12.26
CA GLY A 66 2.75 13.84 12.19
C GLY A 66 1.72 14.22 11.13
N SER A 67 1.77 13.58 9.95
CA SER A 67 0.78 13.79 8.87
C SER A 67 -0.62 13.31 9.30
N SER A 68 -0.70 12.13 9.91
CA SER A 68 -1.96 11.59 10.45
C SER A 68 -2.55 12.48 11.54
N TYR A 69 -1.70 12.96 12.47
CA TYR A 69 -2.12 13.89 13.52
C TYR A 69 -2.69 15.19 12.93
N ARG A 70 -2.01 15.83 11.95
CA ARG A 70 -2.51 17.04 11.29
C ARG A 70 -3.84 16.82 10.60
N ALA A 71 -3.99 15.67 9.92
CA ALA A 71 -5.23 15.31 9.25
C ALA A 71 -6.38 15.14 10.25
N LEU A 72 -6.16 14.39 11.33
CA LEU A 72 -7.16 14.15 12.37
C LEU A 72 -7.55 15.45 13.09
N LYS A 73 -6.57 16.32 13.42
CA LYS A 73 -6.82 17.64 14.00
C LYS A 73 -7.69 18.54 13.10
N LYS A 74 -7.62 18.36 11.78
CA LYS A 74 -8.48 19.03 10.78
C LYS A 74 -9.82 18.33 10.56
N GLY A 75 -10.14 17.32 11.37
CA GLY A 75 -11.43 16.63 11.36
C GLY A 75 -11.64 15.68 10.18
N ILE A 76 -10.56 15.17 9.57
CA ILE A 76 -10.70 14.15 8.52
C ILE A 76 -11.38 12.89 9.08
N LYS A 77 -12.32 12.35 8.33
CA LYS A 77 -13.04 11.11 8.65
C LYS A 77 -12.87 10.11 7.52
N LEU A 78 -13.09 8.83 7.78
CA LEU A 78 -12.97 7.76 6.79
C LEU A 78 -13.84 8.04 5.53
N LYS A 79 -15.05 8.59 5.70
CA LYS A 79 -15.90 9.01 4.58
C LYS A 79 -15.24 10.03 3.65
N ASP A 80 -14.40 10.89 4.19
CA ASP A 80 -13.69 11.91 3.42
C ASP A 80 -12.58 11.31 2.58
N VAL A 81 -11.93 10.25 3.10
CA VAL A 81 -10.94 9.47 2.34
C VAL A 81 -11.58 8.89 1.08
N PHE A 82 -12.74 8.25 1.20
CA PHE A 82 -13.47 7.73 0.03
C PHE A 82 -13.88 8.84 -0.95
N GLN A 83 -14.26 10.02 -0.45
CA GLN A 83 -14.58 11.17 -1.31
C GLN A 83 -13.34 11.68 -2.07
N ILE A 84 -12.17 11.73 -1.43
CA ILE A 84 -10.90 12.10 -2.07
C ILE A 84 -10.60 11.11 -3.20
N VAL A 85 -10.67 9.80 -2.91
CA VAL A 85 -10.46 8.75 -3.92
C VAL A 85 -11.45 8.89 -5.08
N LYS A 86 -12.73 9.06 -4.78
CA LYS A 86 -13.79 9.19 -5.81
C LYS A 86 -13.54 10.40 -6.72
N LYS A 87 -13.17 11.55 -6.15
CA LYS A 87 -12.80 12.75 -6.93
C LYS A 87 -11.55 12.53 -7.76
N PHE A 88 -10.52 11.89 -7.19
CA PHE A 88 -9.31 11.54 -7.90
C PHE A 88 -9.60 10.61 -9.10
N LYS A 89 -10.41 9.57 -8.90
CA LYS A 89 -10.78 8.60 -9.94
C LYS A 89 -11.61 9.20 -11.08
N LYS A 90 -12.36 10.26 -10.83
CA LYS A 90 -13.06 11.00 -11.92
C LYS A 90 -12.08 11.63 -12.90
N ILE A 91 -10.92 12.08 -12.42
CA ILE A 91 -9.88 12.71 -13.24
C ILE A 91 -8.92 11.67 -13.81
N ASN A 92 -8.59 10.64 -13.01
CA ASN A 92 -7.59 9.63 -13.32
C ASN A 92 -8.18 8.20 -13.22
N PRO A 93 -9.13 7.79 -14.09
CA PRO A 93 -9.90 6.55 -13.95
C PRO A 93 -9.03 5.28 -13.99
N ASN A 94 -7.94 5.32 -14.75
CA ASN A 94 -7.05 4.17 -14.96
C ASN A 94 -5.86 4.12 -13.98
N LYS A 95 -5.59 5.19 -13.21
CA LYS A 95 -4.49 5.22 -12.23
C LYS A 95 -4.86 4.37 -11.01
N PRO A 96 -4.09 3.30 -10.69
CA PRO A 96 -4.39 2.50 -9.49
C PRO A 96 -4.13 3.29 -8.22
N ILE A 97 -5.05 3.11 -7.25
CA ILE A 97 -4.94 3.68 -5.91
C ILE A 97 -5.20 2.61 -4.86
N ILE A 98 -4.29 2.50 -3.90
CA ILE A 98 -4.31 1.56 -2.79
C ILE A 98 -4.59 2.36 -1.52
N LEU A 99 -5.54 1.94 -0.70
CA LEU A 99 -5.68 2.48 0.65
C LEU A 99 -4.81 1.69 1.63
N MET A 100 -4.11 2.42 2.50
CA MET A 100 -3.28 1.83 3.55
C MET A 100 -3.70 2.35 4.92
N GLY A 101 -3.79 1.46 5.91
CA GLY A 101 -4.12 1.86 7.28
C GLY A 101 -4.32 0.69 8.23
N TYR A 102 -5.15 0.90 9.26
CA TYR A 102 -5.32 0.02 10.40
C TYR A 102 -6.70 -0.61 10.44
N PHE A 103 -6.77 -1.89 10.87
CA PHE A 103 -7.99 -2.68 10.84
C PHE A 103 -9.08 -2.15 11.77
N ASN A 104 -8.73 -1.50 12.87
CA ASN A 104 -9.71 -0.96 13.81
C ASN A 104 -10.75 -0.05 13.13
N LEU A 105 -10.33 0.85 12.22
CA LEU A 105 -11.25 1.73 11.49
C LEU A 105 -12.17 0.96 10.54
N ILE A 106 -11.69 -0.13 9.98
CA ILE A 106 -12.49 -1.04 9.13
C ILE A 106 -13.51 -1.77 9.98
N TYR A 107 -13.08 -2.28 11.14
CA TYR A 107 -13.95 -2.98 12.09
C TYR A 107 -15.09 -2.08 12.57
N GLN A 108 -14.78 -0.86 12.99
CA GLN A 108 -15.78 0.13 13.42
C GLN A 108 -16.76 0.54 12.32
N CYS A 109 -16.28 0.65 11.08
CA CYS A 109 -17.12 0.92 9.91
C CYS A 109 -18.02 -0.27 9.52
N GLY A 110 -17.64 -1.49 9.93
CA GLY A 110 -18.14 -2.76 9.43
C GLY A 110 -17.49 -3.12 8.09
N GLU A 111 -16.88 -4.30 8.02
CA GLU A 111 -16.09 -4.75 6.85
C GLU A 111 -16.85 -4.65 5.53
N ASN A 112 -18.12 -5.08 5.50
CA ASN A 112 -18.93 -5.06 4.29
C ASN A 112 -19.22 -3.64 3.81
N ASN A 113 -19.51 -2.72 4.74
CA ASN A 113 -19.74 -1.31 4.45
C ASN A 113 -18.45 -0.63 3.97
N PHE A 114 -17.32 -0.91 4.64
CA PHE A 114 -16.01 -0.42 4.22
C PHE A 114 -15.68 -0.87 2.78
N LEU A 115 -15.81 -2.16 2.48
CA LEU A 115 -15.54 -2.70 1.14
C LEU A 115 -16.51 -2.20 0.07
N LYS A 116 -17.78 -1.95 0.44
CA LYS A 116 -18.73 -1.28 -0.45
C LYS A 116 -18.25 0.13 -0.80
N ASN A 117 -17.87 0.93 0.19
CA ASN A 117 -17.34 2.29 -0.01
C ASN A 117 -16.03 2.28 -0.81
N CYS A 118 -15.12 1.32 -0.58
CA CYS A 118 -13.92 1.14 -1.41
C CYS A 118 -14.28 0.93 -2.87
N LYS A 119 -15.21 0.00 -3.17
CA LYS A 119 -15.65 -0.27 -4.54
C LYS A 119 -16.29 0.95 -5.19
N ASP A 120 -17.22 1.61 -4.49
CA ASP A 120 -17.98 2.75 -5.00
C ASP A 120 -17.09 4.00 -5.23
N SER A 121 -15.98 4.12 -4.52
CA SER A 121 -14.98 5.17 -4.71
C SER A 121 -13.91 4.83 -5.74
N GLY A 122 -13.75 3.55 -6.12
CA GLY A 122 -12.78 3.11 -7.12
C GLY A 122 -11.42 2.72 -6.55
N VAL A 123 -11.35 2.32 -5.27
CA VAL A 123 -10.15 1.75 -4.65
C VAL A 123 -9.78 0.44 -5.34
N ASP A 124 -8.50 0.27 -5.69
CA ASP A 124 -7.98 -0.91 -6.39
C ASP A 124 -7.38 -1.94 -5.45
N GLY A 125 -6.85 -1.52 -4.30
CA GLY A 125 -6.22 -2.41 -3.34
C GLY A 125 -6.22 -1.89 -1.90
N LEU A 126 -5.90 -2.77 -0.97
CA LEU A 126 -5.81 -2.48 0.46
C LEU A 126 -4.53 -3.05 1.04
N ILE A 127 -3.83 -2.26 1.86
CA ILE A 127 -2.75 -2.66 2.76
C ILE A 127 -3.24 -2.40 4.18
N ILE A 128 -3.42 -3.46 4.98
CA ILE A 128 -3.83 -3.35 6.37
C ILE A 128 -2.68 -3.84 7.24
N VAL A 129 -2.02 -2.89 7.89
CA VAL A 129 -0.70 -3.11 8.51
C VAL A 129 -0.74 -3.98 9.76
N ASP A 130 -1.86 -3.99 10.47
CA ASP A 130 -2.10 -4.72 11.71
C ASP A 130 -2.99 -5.96 11.53
N LEU A 131 -3.27 -6.36 10.28
CA LEU A 131 -4.03 -7.58 9.98
C LEU A 131 -3.14 -8.58 9.21
N PRO A 132 -2.26 -9.33 9.91
CA PRO A 132 -1.31 -10.23 9.29
C PRO A 132 -1.95 -11.55 8.83
N TYR A 133 -1.19 -12.34 8.08
CA TYR A 133 -1.53 -13.73 7.78
C TYR A 133 -1.32 -14.61 9.05
N PRO A 134 -2.19 -15.58 9.37
CA PRO A 134 -3.36 -16.03 8.60
C PRO A 134 -4.69 -15.32 8.93
N GLU A 135 -4.71 -14.40 9.90
CA GLU A 135 -5.90 -13.71 10.42
C GLU A 135 -6.64 -12.94 9.33
N ASN A 136 -5.89 -12.41 8.34
CA ASN A 136 -6.46 -11.68 7.22
C ASN A 136 -7.23 -12.54 6.19
N LYS A 137 -7.17 -13.87 6.25
CA LYS A 137 -7.74 -14.75 5.19
C LYS A 137 -9.21 -14.49 4.87
N LEU A 138 -10.04 -14.31 5.90
CA LEU A 138 -11.46 -14.07 5.70
C LEU A 138 -11.71 -12.70 5.06
N PHE A 139 -11.02 -11.67 5.55
CA PHE A 139 -11.13 -10.33 5.00
C PHE A 139 -10.59 -10.25 3.56
N ALA A 140 -9.45 -10.88 3.28
CA ALA A 140 -8.89 -10.97 1.92
C ALA A 140 -9.83 -11.66 0.93
N LYS A 141 -10.56 -12.72 1.36
CA LYS A 141 -11.62 -13.34 0.54
C LYS A 141 -12.77 -12.37 0.24
N LYS A 142 -13.17 -11.54 1.22
CA LYS A 142 -14.20 -10.50 1.01
C LYS A 142 -13.71 -9.42 0.03
N CYS A 143 -12.45 -9.00 0.13
CA CYS A 143 -11.81 -8.07 -0.81
C CYS A 143 -11.88 -8.63 -2.24
N LYS A 144 -11.45 -9.88 -2.43
CA LYS A 144 -11.45 -10.56 -3.73
C LYS A 144 -12.84 -10.59 -4.39
N LYS A 145 -13.90 -10.87 -3.62
CA LYS A 145 -15.29 -10.84 -4.10
C LYS A 145 -15.74 -9.46 -4.59
N LYS A 146 -15.07 -8.40 -4.15
CA LYS A 146 -15.33 -7.00 -4.57
C LYS A 146 -14.34 -6.49 -5.62
N PHE A 147 -13.45 -7.37 -6.13
CA PHE A 147 -12.36 -7.03 -7.06
C PHE A 147 -11.37 -6.01 -6.50
N ILE A 148 -11.14 -6.06 -5.20
CA ILE A 148 -10.15 -5.26 -4.48
C ILE A 148 -8.98 -6.19 -4.11
N SER A 149 -7.75 -5.81 -4.48
CA SER A 149 -6.56 -6.59 -4.14
C SER A 149 -6.20 -6.40 -2.67
N PHE A 150 -6.20 -7.47 -1.89
CA PHE A 150 -5.62 -7.44 -0.55
C PHE A 150 -4.12 -7.71 -0.66
N ILE A 151 -3.31 -6.70 -0.34
CA ILE A 151 -1.86 -6.74 -0.51
C ILE A 151 -1.23 -7.26 0.77
N GLN A 152 -0.54 -8.39 0.63
CA GLN A 152 0.12 -9.06 1.74
C GLN A 152 1.48 -8.42 2.05
N LEU A 153 1.82 -8.35 3.34
CA LEU A 153 3.09 -7.83 3.82
C LEU A 153 4.05 -8.99 4.14
N LEU A 154 5.31 -8.83 3.75
CA LEU A 154 6.43 -9.68 4.13
C LEU A 154 7.47 -8.86 4.87
N ALA A 155 8.03 -9.40 5.92
CA ALA A 155 9.10 -8.78 6.71
C ALA A 155 10.38 -9.61 6.66
N PRO A 156 11.55 -9.04 6.99
CA PRO A 156 12.82 -9.78 7.11
C PRO A 156 12.76 -10.94 8.10
N THR A 157 11.83 -10.89 9.05
CA THR A 157 11.57 -11.91 10.07
C THR A 157 10.59 -13.00 9.62
N THR A 158 9.97 -12.86 8.45
CA THR A 158 9.00 -13.84 7.94
C THR A 158 9.72 -15.15 7.60
N THR A 159 9.33 -16.26 8.24
CA THR A 159 9.91 -17.58 7.98
C THR A 159 9.60 -18.07 6.57
N LYS A 160 10.43 -18.97 6.03
CA LYS A 160 10.25 -19.51 4.67
C LYS A 160 8.88 -20.15 4.45
N ASN A 161 8.40 -20.91 5.43
CA ASN A 161 7.10 -21.59 5.34
C ASN A 161 5.95 -20.58 5.31
N ARG A 162 5.95 -19.59 6.20
CA ARG A 162 4.97 -18.49 6.22
C ARG A 162 5.02 -17.67 4.94
N MET A 163 6.22 -17.39 4.42
CA MET A 163 6.42 -16.68 3.16
C MET A 163 5.78 -17.43 1.98
N ARG A 164 5.96 -18.76 1.88
CA ARG A 164 5.31 -19.58 0.83
C ARG A 164 3.78 -19.48 0.89
N GLN A 165 3.21 -19.55 2.09
CA GLN A 165 1.76 -19.46 2.28
C GLN A 165 1.23 -18.08 1.89
N ILE A 166 1.89 -17.00 2.35
CA ILE A 166 1.52 -15.62 2.02
C ILE A 166 1.57 -15.41 0.50
N ILE A 167 2.65 -15.81 -0.16
CA ILE A 167 2.83 -15.62 -1.60
C ILE A 167 1.81 -16.41 -2.41
N ARG A 168 1.48 -17.64 -1.99
CA ARG A 168 0.45 -18.45 -2.66
C ARG A 168 -0.92 -17.78 -2.62
N ASP A 169 -1.26 -17.15 -1.50
CA ASP A 169 -2.57 -16.52 -1.27
C ASP A 169 -2.59 -15.04 -1.70
N SER A 170 -1.48 -14.52 -2.27
CA SER A 170 -1.35 -13.15 -2.73
C SER A 170 -1.84 -12.95 -4.16
N HIS A 171 -2.37 -11.76 -4.44
CA HIS A 171 -2.79 -11.32 -5.76
C HIS A 171 -2.07 -10.03 -6.14
N ASP A 172 -1.89 -9.79 -7.43
CA ASP A 172 -1.30 -8.60 -8.03
C ASP A 172 0.12 -8.29 -7.54
N MET A 173 0.31 -8.07 -6.25
CA MET A 173 1.62 -7.75 -5.66
C MET A 173 1.73 -8.22 -4.20
N VAL A 174 2.98 -8.32 -3.75
CA VAL A 174 3.38 -8.50 -2.35
C VAL A 174 4.28 -7.35 -1.96
N TYR A 175 4.13 -6.85 -0.77
CA TYR A 175 4.91 -5.74 -0.25
C TYR A 175 5.95 -6.26 0.76
N TYR A 176 7.23 -6.10 0.44
CA TYR A 176 8.34 -6.45 1.32
C TYR A 176 8.78 -5.23 2.13
N ILE A 177 8.62 -5.33 3.44
CA ILE A 177 9.10 -4.32 4.38
C ILE A 177 10.60 -4.51 4.55
N SER A 178 11.42 -3.55 4.08
CA SER A 178 12.87 -3.67 4.08
C SER A 178 13.55 -3.35 5.43
N MET A 179 12.76 -3.00 6.45
CA MET A 179 13.26 -2.54 7.76
C MET A 179 12.66 -3.35 8.92
N LEU A 180 13.38 -3.38 10.03
CA LEU A 180 12.91 -3.88 11.33
C LEU A 180 12.51 -2.73 12.29
N SER A 181 12.26 -1.53 11.78
CA SER A 181 11.88 -0.34 12.55
C SER A 181 10.65 0.34 11.92
N THR A 182 10.05 1.27 12.66
CA THR A 182 8.92 2.07 12.16
C THR A 182 9.28 2.86 10.90
N THR A 183 8.27 3.18 10.11
CA THR A 183 8.37 3.97 8.85
C THR A 183 9.11 5.28 9.10
N GLY A 184 10.09 5.60 8.27
CA GLY A 184 10.91 6.82 8.41
C GLY A 184 12.18 6.67 9.28
N GLY A 185 12.45 5.48 9.84
CA GLY A 185 13.72 5.15 10.48
C GLY A 185 14.85 4.94 9.46
N LYS A 186 16.12 4.98 9.93
CA LYS A 186 17.28 4.69 9.09
C LYS A 186 17.30 3.22 8.65
N LEU A 187 17.64 2.98 7.39
CA LEU A 187 17.77 1.63 6.84
C LEU A 187 18.87 0.85 7.59
N LYS A 188 18.48 -0.08 8.47
CA LYS A 188 19.42 -0.93 9.22
C LYS A 188 19.80 -2.21 8.48
N VAL A 189 19.20 -2.45 7.31
CA VAL A 189 19.46 -3.66 6.50
C VAL A 189 20.21 -3.26 5.24
N SER A 190 21.35 -3.93 4.98
CA SER A 190 22.15 -3.64 3.78
C SER A 190 21.39 -3.97 2.50
N SER A 191 21.65 -3.22 1.41
CA SER A 191 21.08 -3.45 0.08
C SER A 191 21.31 -4.89 -0.39
N LYS A 192 22.48 -5.48 -0.10
CA LYS A 192 22.80 -6.88 -0.41
C LYS A 192 21.80 -7.86 0.24
N LYS A 193 21.40 -7.62 1.50
CA LYS A 193 20.43 -8.47 2.21
C LYS A 193 19.02 -8.30 1.65
N ILE A 194 18.65 -7.08 1.26
CA ILE A 194 17.36 -6.80 0.60
C ILE A 194 17.28 -7.54 -0.73
N ILE A 195 18.30 -7.45 -1.58
CA ILE A 195 18.39 -8.14 -2.87
C ILE A 195 18.36 -9.65 -2.68
N LYS A 196 19.08 -10.20 -1.69
CA LYS A 196 19.04 -11.63 -1.36
C LYS A 196 17.61 -12.09 -1.02
N ASN A 197 16.90 -11.32 -0.18
CA ASN A 197 15.51 -11.64 0.19
C ASN A 197 14.56 -11.49 -1.00
N TYR A 198 14.73 -10.46 -1.82
CA TYR A 198 14.01 -10.32 -3.09
C TYR A 198 14.14 -11.57 -3.96
N ASN A 199 15.37 -12.02 -4.18
CA ASN A 199 15.65 -13.21 -4.99
C ASN A 199 15.03 -14.49 -4.38
N ASN A 200 15.03 -14.62 -3.05
CA ASN A 200 14.40 -15.75 -2.37
C ASN A 200 12.87 -15.75 -2.56
N ILE A 201 12.23 -14.58 -2.51
CA ILE A 201 10.80 -14.45 -2.76
C ILE A 201 10.48 -14.78 -4.21
N LYS A 202 11.28 -14.30 -5.16
CA LYS A 202 11.11 -14.58 -6.60
C LYS A 202 11.33 -16.06 -6.94
N LYS A 203 12.16 -16.78 -6.19
CA LYS A 203 12.30 -18.24 -6.33
C LYS A 203 11.03 -19.01 -5.94
N ILE A 204 10.20 -18.47 -5.02
CA ILE A 204 8.94 -19.09 -4.63
C ILE A 204 7.86 -18.84 -5.70
N ASN A 205 7.79 -17.63 -6.23
CA ASN A 205 6.88 -17.27 -7.32
C ASN A 205 7.51 -16.14 -8.16
N ASN A 206 8.04 -16.51 -9.34
CA ASN A 206 8.68 -15.55 -10.23
C ASN A 206 7.70 -14.57 -10.90
N LYS A 207 6.41 -14.91 -10.95
CA LYS A 207 5.37 -14.09 -11.58
C LYS A 207 4.82 -13.01 -10.65
N ILE A 208 4.97 -13.14 -9.31
CA ILE A 208 4.46 -12.15 -8.36
C ILE A 208 5.19 -10.82 -8.52
N ASN A 209 4.45 -9.71 -8.54
CA ASN A 209 5.05 -8.39 -8.45
C ASN A 209 5.47 -8.15 -7.00
N LEU A 210 6.76 -7.88 -6.79
CA LEU A 210 7.31 -7.63 -5.47
C LEU A 210 7.68 -6.15 -5.37
N VAL A 211 7.12 -5.50 -4.37
CA VAL A 211 7.40 -4.11 -4.02
C VAL A 211 8.27 -4.09 -2.77
N ILE A 212 9.26 -3.23 -2.78
CA ILE A 212 10.11 -2.95 -1.63
C ILE A 212 9.78 -1.57 -1.11
N GLY A 213 9.46 -1.47 0.15
CA GLY A 213 9.18 -0.19 0.79
C GLY A 213 9.80 -0.09 2.17
N PHE A 214 9.59 1.06 2.81
CA PHE A 214 10.18 1.48 4.08
C PHE A 214 11.68 1.81 3.95
N GLY A 215 12.03 3.02 4.38
CA GLY A 215 13.42 3.49 4.37
C GLY A 215 14.04 3.69 2.99
N ILE A 216 13.24 3.69 1.92
CA ILE A 216 13.70 4.02 0.58
C ILE A 216 13.85 5.54 0.49
N THR A 217 15.02 5.98 0.03
CA THR A 217 15.37 7.39 -0.14
C THR A 217 16.07 7.58 -1.49
N ASP A 218 16.22 8.83 -1.91
CA ASP A 218 17.02 9.23 -3.07
C ASP A 218 18.47 8.71 -3.00
N LYS A 219 19.04 8.62 -1.79
CA LYS A 219 20.40 8.15 -1.53
C LYS A 219 20.59 6.65 -1.73
N ASN A 220 19.57 5.84 -1.43
CA ASN A 220 19.71 4.37 -1.44
C ASN A 220 18.95 3.68 -2.59
N ILE A 221 18.03 4.35 -3.26
CA ILE A 221 17.23 3.76 -4.34
C ILE A 221 18.10 3.25 -5.49
N ARG A 222 19.21 3.92 -5.78
CA ARG A 222 20.14 3.50 -6.85
C ARG A 222 20.83 2.17 -6.58
N SER A 223 21.04 1.82 -5.30
CA SER A 223 21.66 0.54 -4.91
C SER A 223 20.68 -0.64 -4.91
N LEU A 224 19.41 -0.40 -5.20
CA LEU A 224 18.33 -1.40 -5.27
C LEU A 224 17.88 -1.71 -6.70
N LYS A 225 18.54 -1.11 -7.69
CA LYS A 225 18.33 -1.38 -9.12
C LYS A 225 18.97 -2.67 -9.57
#